data_03fe93dc365877b2e6585489b6e0b851
#
_entry.id   03fe93dc365877b2e6585489b6e0b851
#
_cell.length_a   1.000
_cell.length_b   1.000
_cell.length_c   1.000
_cell.angle_alpha   90.00
_cell.angle_beta   90.00
_cell.angle_gamma   90.00
#
_symmetry.space_group_name_H-M   'P 1'
#
loop_
_entity.id
_entity.type
_entity.pdbx_description
1 polymer ?
#
loop_
_entity_poly.entity_id
_entity_poly.type
_entity_poly.pdbx_seq_one_letter_code
_entity_poly.pdbx_strand_id
1 'polypeptide(L)'
;MIKIITDVLWSIALVFLLGGSFYFSFKLKFPQFKITSLFNGFKTDDKNSISPFKSLTVSLAARVGVGSLAGIALAIYLGGLGSIFWIWIAGIITSINAFCESYLGAKYQERDGSEYKGGPSFYISKGLNNKKLASFYAILIIIAYIFGFMAIQANTISVCIEQYYGISPLIIGIVLAFVSGISIIKGLDRIVNITSKLVPFMGIGYVLLSITVIVINIDKIP
;
A
#
# COMPACT_ATOMS: atom_id res chain seq x y z
N MET A 1 -8.16 -27.96 -7.30
CA MET A 1 -6.92 -27.65 -8.05
C MET A 1 -6.50 -26.20 -7.89
N ILE A 2 -7.34 -25.19 -8.22
CA ILE A 2 -7.02 -23.76 -8.07
C ILE A 2 -6.57 -23.40 -6.65
N LYS A 3 -7.30 -23.84 -5.62
CA LYS A 3 -6.97 -23.59 -4.21
C LYS A 3 -5.56 -24.08 -3.85
N ILE A 4 -5.20 -25.28 -4.25
CA ILE A 4 -3.88 -25.86 -3.96
C ILE A 4 -2.77 -25.03 -4.60
N ILE A 5 -2.97 -24.62 -5.86
CA ILE A 5 -2.00 -23.75 -6.57
C ILE A 5 -1.85 -22.42 -5.85
N THR A 6 -2.96 -21.81 -5.44
CA THR A 6 -2.95 -20.54 -4.69
C THR A 6 -2.23 -20.69 -3.36
N ASP A 7 -2.51 -21.75 -2.59
CA ASP A 7 -1.88 -22.01 -1.29
C ASP A 7 -0.37 -22.22 -1.42
N VAL A 8 0.08 -22.95 -2.45
CA VAL A 8 1.51 -23.15 -2.75
C VAL A 8 2.17 -21.83 -3.13
N LEU A 9 1.56 -21.04 -4.02
CA LEU A 9 2.10 -19.74 -4.43
C LEU A 9 2.23 -18.76 -3.25
N TRP A 10 1.21 -18.71 -2.39
CA TRP A 10 1.25 -17.87 -1.18
C TRP A 10 2.32 -18.35 -0.19
N SER A 11 2.49 -19.66 -0.01
CA SER A 11 3.53 -20.21 0.86
C SER A 11 4.93 -19.85 0.36
N ILE A 12 5.17 -20.00 -0.94
CA ILE A 12 6.44 -19.61 -1.57
C ILE A 12 6.68 -18.10 -1.42
N ALA A 13 5.67 -17.27 -1.74
CA ALA A 13 5.76 -15.82 -1.61
C ALA A 13 6.07 -15.39 -0.17
N LEU A 14 5.48 -16.05 0.82
CA LEU A 14 5.67 -15.76 2.25
C LEU A 14 7.10 -16.10 2.69
N VAL A 15 7.65 -17.23 2.24
CA VAL A 15 9.04 -17.62 2.52
C VAL A 15 10.02 -16.60 1.93
N PHE A 16 9.82 -16.19 0.68
CA PHE A 16 10.67 -15.17 0.06
C PHE A 16 10.52 -13.80 0.73
N LEU A 17 9.31 -13.41 1.09
CA LEU A 17 9.04 -12.13 1.75
C LEU A 17 9.68 -12.08 3.13
N LEU A 18 9.49 -13.08 3.97
CA LEU A 18 10.07 -13.12 5.31
C LEU A 18 11.59 -13.35 5.26
N GLY A 19 12.05 -14.30 4.46
CA GLY A 19 13.48 -14.59 4.30
C GLY A 19 14.25 -13.40 3.75
N GLY A 20 13.71 -12.72 2.73
CA GLY A 20 14.26 -11.49 2.19
C GLY A 20 14.27 -10.35 3.23
N SER A 21 13.19 -10.22 3.99
CA SER A 21 13.10 -9.21 5.06
C SER A 21 14.15 -9.41 6.14
N PHE A 22 14.34 -10.63 6.60
CA PHE A 22 15.40 -10.97 7.55
C PHE A 22 16.79 -10.67 6.97
N TYR A 23 17.06 -11.17 5.76
CA TYR A 23 18.35 -10.94 5.10
C TYR A 23 18.67 -9.44 4.98
N PHE A 24 17.75 -8.62 4.48
CA PHE A 24 17.97 -7.18 4.34
C PHE A 24 18.05 -6.46 5.70
N SER A 25 17.26 -6.87 6.69
CA SER A 25 17.34 -6.28 8.05
C SER A 25 18.73 -6.46 8.65
N PHE A 26 19.29 -7.66 8.56
CA PHE A 26 20.66 -7.91 9.05
C PHE A 26 21.71 -7.16 8.21
N LYS A 27 21.63 -7.24 6.88
CA LYS A 27 22.61 -6.62 5.99
C LYS A 27 22.63 -5.09 6.10
N LEU A 28 21.49 -4.45 6.32
CA LEU A 28 21.36 -3.00 6.44
C LEU A 28 21.40 -2.50 7.89
N LYS A 29 21.67 -3.37 8.86
CA LYS A 29 21.76 -3.03 10.30
C LYS A 29 20.49 -2.39 10.84
N PHE A 30 19.34 -2.99 10.52
CA PHE A 30 18.03 -2.64 11.04
C PHE A 30 17.64 -1.15 10.92
N PRO A 31 17.59 -0.58 9.69
CA PRO A 31 17.25 0.83 9.51
C PRO A 31 15.84 1.17 9.99
N GLN A 32 14.92 0.19 10.03
CA GLN A 32 13.55 0.37 10.52
C GLN A 32 13.47 0.79 12.00
N PHE A 33 14.53 0.57 12.79
CA PHE A 33 14.60 1.01 14.19
C PHE A 33 15.31 2.36 14.38
N LYS A 34 15.84 2.96 13.31
CA LYS A 34 16.51 4.28 13.37
C LYS A 34 15.48 5.41 13.28
N ILE A 35 14.62 5.51 14.28
CA ILE A 35 13.49 6.47 14.32
C ILE A 35 13.96 7.93 14.18
N THR A 36 15.12 8.27 14.72
CA THR A 36 15.70 9.63 14.63
C THR A 36 15.96 10.09 13.19
N SER A 37 16.31 9.16 12.30
CA SER A 37 16.53 9.50 10.88
C SER A 37 15.22 9.81 10.14
N LEU A 38 14.10 9.25 10.59
CA LEU A 38 12.77 9.55 10.03
C LEU A 38 12.39 11.01 10.29
N PHE A 39 12.58 11.49 11.52
CA PHE A 39 12.27 12.88 11.87
C PHE A 39 13.18 13.89 11.15
N ASN A 40 14.42 13.54 10.89
CA ASN A 40 15.32 14.40 10.12
C ASN A 40 14.89 14.52 8.64
N GLY A 41 14.31 13.47 8.06
CA GLY A 41 13.75 13.50 6.71
C GLY A 41 12.60 14.50 6.54
N PHE A 42 11.82 14.76 7.59
CA PHE A 42 10.75 15.77 7.56
C PHE A 42 11.24 17.22 7.59
N LYS A 43 12.48 17.44 8.00
CA LYS A 43 13.08 18.79 8.10
C LYS A 43 13.74 19.28 6.79
N THR A 44 13.93 18.38 5.83
CA THR A 44 14.59 18.70 4.56
C THR A 44 13.53 19.22 3.59
N ASP A 45 13.40 20.53 3.49
CA ASP A 45 12.47 21.20 2.58
C ASP A 45 13.25 21.65 1.33
N ASP A 46 13.32 20.78 0.34
CA ASP A 46 13.84 21.14 -0.97
C ASP A 46 12.70 21.72 -1.80
N LYS A 47 12.78 23.01 -2.13
CA LYS A 47 11.73 23.78 -2.82
C LYS A 47 11.30 23.19 -4.16
N ASN A 48 12.10 22.29 -4.74
CA ASN A 48 11.85 21.64 -6.03
C ASN A 48 11.32 20.21 -5.90
N SER A 49 11.06 19.70 -4.68
CA SER A 49 10.56 18.35 -4.42
C SER A 49 9.17 18.36 -3.82
N ILE A 50 8.46 17.23 -3.94
CA ILE A 50 7.19 17.01 -3.24
C ILE A 50 7.49 17.02 -1.73
N SER A 51 6.74 17.82 -0.96
CA SER A 51 6.97 17.90 0.48
C SER A 51 6.91 16.52 1.15
N PRO A 52 7.72 16.26 2.20
CA PRO A 52 7.76 14.98 2.88
C PRO A 52 6.39 14.51 3.38
N PHE A 53 5.54 15.43 3.83
CA PHE A 53 4.18 15.14 4.25
C PHE A 53 3.30 14.64 3.09
N LYS A 54 3.36 15.29 1.93
CA LYS A 54 2.63 14.84 0.73
C LYS A 54 3.13 13.47 0.26
N SER A 55 4.44 13.24 0.28
CA SER A 55 5.04 11.94 -0.05
C SER A 55 4.56 10.84 0.91
N LEU A 56 4.51 11.12 2.21
CA LEU A 56 3.98 10.21 3.22
C LEU A 56 2.51 9.88 2.96
N THR A 57 1.67 10.89 2.70
CA THR A 57 0.24 10.67 2.46
C THR A 57 -0.04 9.86 1.21
N VAL A 58 0.72 10.07 0.13
CA VAL A 58 0.63 9.25 -1.08
C VAL A 58 1.05 7.80 -0.80
N SER A 59 2.14 7.61 -0.04
CA SER A 59 2.60 6.28 0.36
C SER A 59 1.59 5.55 1.25
N LEU A 60 0.93 6.25 2.16
CA LEU A 60 -0.15 5.70 2.99
C LEU A 60 -1.37 5.36 2.14
N ALA A 61 -1.78 6.22 1.21
CA ALA A 61 -2.88 5.95 0.30
C ALA A 61 -2.69 4.66 -0.49
N ALA A 62 -1.47 4.39 -0.93
CA ALA A 62 -1.15 3.17 -1.68
C ALA A 62 -1.17 1.90 -0.82
N ARG A 63 -0.99 2.01 0.50
CA ARG A 63 -0.89 0.88 1.43
C ARG A 63 -2.16 0.62 2.24
N VAL A 64 -2.93 1.67 2.53
CA VAL A 64 -4.19 1.56 3.28
C VAL A 64 -5.33 1.40 2.28
N GLY A 65 -5.74 0.17 2.07
CA GLY A 65 -6.85 -0.17 1.19
C GLY A 65 -7.82 -1.15 1.84
N VAL A 66 -8.90 -1.45 1.15
CA VAL A 66 -9.91 -2.41 1.59
C VAL A 66 -9.30 -3.77 1.93
N GLY A 67 -8.32 -4.22 1.13
CA GLY A 67 -7.62 -5.48 1.38
C GLY A 67 -6.91 -5.53 2.73
N SER A 68 -6.30 -4.43 3.17
CA SER A 68 -5.68 -4.35 4.49
C SER A 68 -6.71 -4.44 5.63
N LEU A 69 -7.83 -3.70 5.51
CA LEU A 69 -8.86 -3.67 6.54
C LEU A 69 -9.61 -5.02 6.61
N ALA A 70 -10.13 -5.50 5.50
CA ALA A 70 -10.85 -6.77 5.43
C ALA A 70 -9.94 -7.96 5.73
N GLY A 71 -8.69 -7.93 5.26
CA GLY A 71 -7.71 -8.99 5.51
C GLY A 71 -7.34 -9.13 6.98
N ILE A 72 -7.15 -8.02 7.70
CA ILE A 72 -6.90 -8.04 9.15
C ILE A 72 -8.13 -8.57 9.90
N ALA A 73 -9.34 -8.08 9.56
CA ALA A 73 -10.57 -8.56 10.17
C ALA A 73 -10.75 -10.07 9.97
N LEU A 74 -10.51 -10.57 8.75
CA LEU A 74 -10.58 -11.99 8.43
C LEU A 74 -9.51 -12.80 9.18
N ALA A 75 -8.29 -12.29 9.28
CA ALA A 75 -7.21 -12.94 10.01
C ALA A 75 -7.56 -13.10 11.51
N ILE A 76 -8.17 -12.08 12.12
CA ILE A 76 -8.62 -12.14 13.52
C ILE A 76 -9.79 -13.12 13.65
N TYR A 77 -10.74 -13.09 12.71
CA TYR A 77 -11.90 -14.00 12.73
C TYR A 77 -11.50 -15.47 12.62
N LEU A 78 -10.55 -15.80 11.74
CA LEU A 78 -10.10 -17.18 11.52
C LEU A 78 -9.03 -17.63 12.51
N GLY A 79 -8.12 -16.76 12.89
CA GLY A 79 -6.95 -17.09 13.70
C GLY A 79 -7.06 -16.64 15.18
N GLY A 80 -8.16 -16.00 15.55
CA GLY A 80 -8.37 -15.49 16.90
C GLY A 80 -7.49 -14.28 17.25
N LEU A 81 -7.56 -13.84 18.51
CA LEU A 81 -6.86 -12.64 19.00
C LEU A 81 -5.33 -12.73 18.88
N GLY A 82 -4.75 -13.92 18.95
CA GLY A 82 -3.32 -14.12 18.74
C GLY A 82 -2.80 -13.70 17.36
N SER A 83 -3.68 -13.59 16.36
CA SER A 83 -3.33 -13.10 15.04
C SER A 83 -2.82 -11.66 15.07
N ILE A 84 -3.29 -10.81 15.99
CA ILE A 84 -2.86 -9.42 16.12
C ILE A 84 -1.37 -9.35 16.43
N PHE A 85 -0.90 -10.18 17.35
CA PHE A 85 0.51 -10.24 17.71
C PHE A 85 1.39 -10.60 16.50
N TRP A 86 0.98 -11.62 15.73
CA TRP A 86 1.72 -12.05 14.55
C TRP A 86 1.68 -11.02 13.42
N ILE A 87 0.55 -10.30 13.24
CA ILE A 87 0.43 -9.20 12.27
C ILE A 87 1.42 -8.08 12.61
N TRP A 88 1.57 -7.72 13.88
CA TRP A 88 2.53 -6.69 14.30
C TRP A 88 3.98 -7.13 14.06
N ILE A 89 4.34 -8.36 14.45
CA ILE A 89 5.68 -8.90 14.21
C ILE A 89 5.97 -8.93 12.70
N ALA A 90 5.06 -9.46 11.90
CA ALA A 90 5.23 -9.51 10.45
C ALA A 90 5.38 -8.09 9.87
N GLY A 91 4.58 -7.13 10.32
CA GLY A 91 4.66 -5.73 9.89
C GLY A 91 6.03 -5.10 10.18
N ILE A 92 6.57 -5.32 11.39
CA ILE A 92 7.90 -4.82 11.77
C ILE A 92 8.99 -5.48 10.91
N ILE A 93 8.95 -6.79 10.74
CA ILE A 93 9.94 -7.53 9.95
C ILE A 93 9.89 -7.10 8.48
N THR A 94 8.70 -7.00 7.89
CA THR A 94 8.54 -6.69 6.47
C THR A 94 8.68 -5.21 6.12
N SER A 95 8.70 -4.32 7.12
CA SER A 95 8.91 -2.88 6.90
C SER A 95 10.21 -2.54 6.17
N ILE A 96 11.24 -3.39 6.30
CA ILE A 96 12.51 -3.25 5.58
C ILE A 96 12.32 -3.32 4.06
N ASN A 97 11.37 -4.11 3.56
CA ASN A 97 11.10 -4.23 2.13
C ASN A 97 10.59 -2.91 1.57
N ALA A 98 9.71 -2.22 2.31
CA ALA A 98 9.22 -0.90 1.93
C ALA A 98 10.35 0.15 1.89
N PHE A 99 11.29 0.06 2.84
CA PHE A 99 12.49 0.89 2.85
C PHE A 99 13.36 0.64 1.62
N CYS A 100 13.68 -0.63 1.33
CA CYS A 100 14.49 -1.01 0.16
C CYS A 100 13.82 -0.59 -1.14
N GLU A 101 12.52 -0.81 -1.29
CA GLU A 101 11.75 -0.43 -2.47
C GLU A 101 11.77 1.08 -2.69
N SER A 102 11.51 1.86 -1.65
CA SER A 102 11.52 3.33 -1.72
C SER A 102 12.91 3.87 -2.03
N TYR A 103 13.95 3.30 -1.42
CA TYR A 103 15.33 3.68 -1.69
C TYR A 103 15.75 3.38 -3.13
N LEU A 104 15.45 2.17 -3.62
CA LEU A 104 15.76 1.79 -5.01
C LEU A 104 14.94 2.61 -6.02
N GLY A 105 13.68 2.86 -5.72
CA GLY A 105 12.82 3.72 -6.53
C GLY A 105 13.39 5.12 -6.68
N ALA A 106 13.84 5.74 -5.60
CA ALA A 106 14.47 7.05 -5.61
C ALA A 106 15.84 7.05 -6.30
N LYS A 107 16.66 6.01 -6.05
CA LYS A 107 18.03 5.91 -6.61
C LYS A 107 18.04 5.77 -8.13
N TYR A 108 17.10 5.03 -8.69
CA TYR A 108 17.06 4.70 -10.12
C TYR A 108 15.98 5.46 -10.89
N GLN A 109 15.39 6.49 -10.30
CA GLN A 109 14.43 7.36 -10.98
C GLN A 109 15.06 8.11 -12.14
N GLU A 110 14.27 8.44 -13.14
CA GLU A 110 14.63 9.27 -14.29
C GLU A 110 13.81 10.54 -14.29
N ARG A 111 14.42 11.62 -14.74
CA ARG A 111 13.71 12.86 -14.97
C ARG A 111 13.15 12.84 -16.39
N ASP A 112 11.85 13.05 -16.52
CA ASP A 112 11.16 13.18 -17.81
C ASP A 112 10.42 14.53 -17.80
N GLY A 113 11.03 15.53 -18.42
CA GLY A 113 10.54 16.90 -18.37
C GLY A 113 10.56 17.49 -16.95
N SER A 114 9.39 17.83 -16.43
CA SER A 114 9.19 18.35 -15.06
C SER A 114 8.93 17.24 -14.03
N GLU A 115 8.69 16.01 -14.47
CA GLU A 115 8.30 14.89 -13.59
C GLU A 115 9.44 13.88 -13.42
N TYR A 116 9.40 13.16 -12.28
CA TYR A 116 10.29 12.04 -12.03
C TYR A 116 9.54 10.72 -12.24
N LYS A 117 10.10 9.85 -13.06
CA LYS A 117 9.62 8.49 -13.30
C LYS A 117 10.54 7.49 -12.62
N GLY A 118 9.98 6.56 -11.87
CA GLY A 118 10.74 5.55 -11.13
C GLY A 118 9.89 4.32 -10.84
N GLY A 119 10.44 3.45 -10.00
CA GLY A 119 9.77 2.24 -9.55
C GLY A 119 10.47 0.97 -9.96
N PRO A 120 9.86 -0.22 -9.72
CA PRO A 120 10.53 -1.50 -9.88
C PRO A 120 11.08 -1.77 -11.28
N SER A 121 10.35 -1.42 -12.33
CA SER A 121 10.84 -1.61 -13.71
C SER A 121 12.13 -0.81 -14.00
N PHE A 122 12.27 0.39 -13.41
CA PHE A 122 13.46 1.22 -13.58
C PHE A 122 14.69 0.62 -12.87
N TYR A 123 14.54 0.22 -11.60
CA TYR A 123 15.70 -0.36 -10.91
C TYR A 123 16.05 -1.78 -11.38
N ILE A 124 15.09 -2.55 -11.92
CA ILE A 124 15.38 -3.82 -12.60
C ILE A 124 16.15 -3.56 -13.90
N SER A 125 15.68 -2.60 -14.70
CA SER A 125 16.33 -2.27 -15.98
C SER A 125 17.75 -1.77 -15.78
N LYS A 126 17.96 -0.81 -14.85
CA LYS A 126 19.26 -0.17 -14.64
C LYS A 126 20.14 -0.91 -13.64
N GLY A 127 19.57 -1.42 -12.55
CA GLY A 127 20.34 -2.08 -11.49
C GLY A 127 20.78 -3.49 -11.85
N LEU A 128 19.94 -4.26 -12.55
CA LEU A 128 20.26 -5.60 -13.06
C LEU A 128 20.66 -5.60 -14.53
N ASN A 129 20.64 -4.44 -15.19
CA ASN A 129 20.89 -4.28 -16.64
C ASN A 129 20.06 -5.25 -17.50
N ASN A 130 18.83 -5.55 -17.10
CA ASN A 130 17.94 -6.50 -17.76
C ASN A 130 16.62 -5.86 -18.17
N LYS A 131 16.59 -5.30 -19.39
CA LYS A 131 15.39 -4.65 -19.94
C LYS A 131 14.23 -5.63 -20.18
N LYS A 132 14.52 -6.89 -20.54
CA LYS A 132 13.46 -7.90 -20.77
C LYS A 132 12.72 -8.23 -19.49
N LEU A 133 13.46 -8.43 -18.39
CA LEU A 133 12.87 -8.67 -17.06
C LEU A 133 12.08 -7.46 -16.57
N ALA A 134 12.59 -6.25 -16.80
CA ALA A 134 11.90 -5.01 -16.45
C ALA A 134 10.56 -4.86 -17.18
N SER A 135 10.53 -5.12 -18.50
CA SER A 135 9.30 -5.07 -19.29
C SER A 135 8.30 -6.17 -18.88
N PHE A 136 8.78 -7.38 -18.64
CA PHE A 136 7.94 -8.47 -18.15
C PHE A 136 7.29 -8.13 -16.80
N TYR A 137 8.08 -7.60 -15.87
CA TYR A 137 7.57 -7.13 -14.58
C TYR A 137 6.54 -6.01 -14.75
N ALA A 138 6.80 -5.02 -15.63
CA ALA A 138 5.87 -3.93 -15.87
C ALA A 138 4.50 -4.42 -16.38
N ILE A 139 4.50 -5.39 -17.29
CA ILE A 139 3.25 -6.00 -17.80
C ILE A 139 2.52 -6.73 -16.67
N LEU A 140 3.22 -7.54 -15.90
CA LEU A 140 2.62 -8.28 -14.78
C LEU A 140 2.00 -7.35 -13.73
N ILE A 141 2.69 -6.25 -13.38
CA ILE A 141 2.19 -5.30 -12.39
C ILE A 141 0.94 -4.57 -12.89
N ILE A 142 0.89 -4.20 -14.17
CA ILE A 142 -0.30 -3.58 -14.78
C ILE A 142 -1.50 -4.53 -14.69
N ILE A 143 -1.33 -5.80 -15.05
CA ILE A 143 -2.37 -6.82 -14.94
C ILE A 143 -2.81 -7.00 -13.50
N ALA A 144 -1.87 -7.12 -12.55
CA ALA A 144 -2.15 -7.28 -11.14
C ALA A 144 -2.92 -6.08 -10.55
N TYR A 145 -2.56 -4.86 -10.95
CA TYR A 145 -3.27 -3.67 -10.47
C TYR A 145 -4.68 -3.57 -11.04
N ILE A 146 -4.89 -3.83 -12.32
CA ILE A 146 -6.20 -3.75 -12.95
C ILE A 146 -7.15 -4.83 -12.40
N PHE A 147 -6.75 -6.09 -12.46
CA PHE A 147 -7.62 -7.22 -12.13
C PHE A 147 -7.59 -7.62 -10.64
N GLY A 148 -6.48 -7.36 -9.94
CA GLY A 148 -6.37 -7.63 -8.52
C GLY A 148 -6.79 -6.43 -7.68
N PHE A 149 -5.93 -5.42 -7.59
CA PHE A 149 -6.12 -4.33 -6.63
C PHE A 149 -7.34 -3.45 -6.91
N MET A 150 -7.50 -2.96 -8.15
CA MET A 150 -8.59 -2.04 -8.50
C MET A 150 -9.95 -2.74 -8.47
N ALA A 151 -10.03 -3.96 -9.01
CA ALA A 151 -11.28 -4.72 -9.07
C ALA A 151 -11.78 -5.08 -7.67
N ILE A 152 -10.90 -5.53 -6.77
CA ILE A 152 -11.28 -5.89 -5.39
C ILE A 152 -11.80 -4.66 -4.65
N GLN A 153 -11.12 -3.51 -4.76
CA GLN A 153 -11.55 -2.29 -4.07
C GLN A 153 -12.89 -1.78 -4.61
N ALA A 154 -13.05 -1.72 -5.93
CA ALA A 154 -14.30 -1.29 -6.56
C ALA A 154 -15.46 -2.23 -6.20
N ASN A 155 -15.24 -3.55 -6.22
CA ASN A 155 -16.24 -4.53 -5.82
C ASN A 155 -16.66 -4.36 -4.36
N THR A 156 -15.71 -4.21 -3.43
CA THR A 156 -16.05 -4.07 -2.01
C THR A 156 -16.84 -2.80 -1.73
N ILE A 157 -16.45 -1.66 -2.34
CA ILE A 157 -17.21 -0.42 -2.24
C ILE A 157 -18.63 -0.61 -2.77
N SER A 158 -18.77 -1.25 -3.94
CA SER A 158 -20.06 -1.47 -4.59
C SER A 158 -20.97 -2.36 -3.74
N VAL A 159 -20.45 -3.47 -3.22
CA VAL A 159 -21.22 -4.40 -2.35
C VAL A 159 -21.62 -3.72 -1.05
N CYS A 160 -20.75 -2.95 -0.42
CA CYS A 160 -21.11 -2.22 0.80
C CYS A 160 -22.25 -1.22 0.56
N ILE A 161 -22.19 -0.45 -0.53
CA ILE A 161 -23.23 0.55 -0.85
C ILE A 161 -24.53 -0.15 -1.23
N GLU A 162 -24.48 -1.22 -2.01
CA GLU A 162 -25.66 -2.03 -2.33
C GLU A 162 -26.36 -2.55 -1.08
N GLN A 163 -25.58 -3.11 -0.14
CA GLN A 163 -26.11 -3.71 1.08
C GLN A 163 -26.82 -2.69 1.99
N TYR A 164 -26.33 -1.45 2.07
CA TYR A 164 -26.89 -0.43 2.96
C TYR A 164 -27.93 0.47 2.29
N TYR A 165 -27.80 0.73 0.99
CA TYR A 165 -28.63 1.70 0.26
C TYR A 165 -29.45 1.08 -0.86
N GLY A 166 -29.25 -0.20 -1.20
CA GLY A 166 -29.99 -0.87 -2.29
C GLY A 166 -29.63 -0.36 -3.69
N ILE A 167 -28.50 0.36 -3.85
CA ILE A 167 -28.09 0.91 -5.15
C ILE A 167 -27.35 -0.17 -5.93
N SER A 168 -27.72 -0.35 -7.21
CA SER A 168 -27.09 -1.35 -8.08
C SER A 168 -25.56 -1.17 -8.17
N PRO A 169 -24.78 -2.25 -8.02
CA PRO A 169 -23.32 -2.23 -8.14
C PRO A 169 -22.80 -1.66 -9.46
N LEU A 170 -23.57 -1.84 -10.54
CA LEU A 170 -23.23 -1.28 -11.84
C LEU A 170 -23.19 0.25 -11.82
N ILE A 171 -24.19 0.89 -11.20
CA ILE A 171 -24.26 2.36 -11.10
C ILE A 171 -23.06 2.85 -10.27
N ILE A 172 -22.78 2.19 -9.17
CA ILE A 172 -21.66 2.55 -8.29
C ILE A 172 -20.33 2.39 -9.03
N GLY A 173 -20.16 1.31 -9.78
CA GLY A 173 -18.96 1.07 -10.60
C GLY A 173 -18.75 2.17 -11.65
N ILE A 174 -19.81 2.61 -12.32
CA ILE A 174 -19.76 3.73 -13.30
C ILE A 174 -19.35 5.03 -12.61
N VAL A 175 -19.94 5.35 -11.45
CA VAL A 175 -19.59 6.54 -10.67
C VAL A 175 -18.13 6.51 -10.23
N LEU A 176 -17.66 5.37 -9.71
CA LEU A 176 -16.26 5.19 -9.31
C LEU A 176 -15.30 5.35 -10.51
N ALA A 177 -15.63 4.79 -11.67
CA ALA A 177 -14.84 4.93 -12.87
C ALA A 177 -14.75 6.40 -13.32
N PHE A 178 -15.88 7.11 -13.28
CA PHE A 178 -15.95 8.53 -13.64
C PHE A 178 -15.13 9.41 -12.69
N VAL A 179 -15.30 9.24 -11.36
CA VAL A 179 -14.56 10.00 -10.33
C VAL A 179 -13.06 9.71 -10.42
N SER A 180 -12.68 8.45 -10.58
CA SER A 180 -11.27 8.06 -10.75
C SER A 180 -10.68 8.62 -12.04
N GLY A 181 -11.42 8.54 -13.16
CA GLY A 181 -11.02 9.10 -14.44
C GLY A 181 -10.73 10.61 -14.36
N ILE A 182 -11.65 11.38 -13.79
CA ILE A 182 -11.47 12.83 -13.58
C ILE A 182 -10.24 13.11 -12.69
N SER A 183 -10.00 12.27 -11.70
CA SER A 183 -8.86 12.46 -10.79
C SER A 183 -7.52 12.25 -11.48
N ILE A 184 -7.45 11.40 -12.51
CA ILE A 184 -6.23 11.03 -13.23
C ILE A 184 -5.91 12.00 -14.38
N ILE A 185 -6.92 12.61 -15.02
CA ILE A 185 -6.76 13.44 -16.23
C ILE A 185 -5.71 14.56 -16.10
N LYS A 186 -5.54 15.12 -14.91
CA LYS A 186 -4.56 16.20 -14.67
C LYS A 186 -3.20 15.70 -14.15
N GLY A 187 -2.92 14.41 -14.26
CA GLY A 187 -1.63 13.83 -13.92
C GLY A 187 -1.33 13.71 -12.43
N LEU A 188 -0.05 13.47 -12.13
CA LEU A 188 0.45 13.14 -10.79
C LEU A 188 0.14 14.23 -9.75
N ASP A 189 0.30 15.50 -10.09
CA ASP A 189 0.09 16.63 -9.18
C ASP A 189 -1.33 16.65 -8.60
N ARG A 190 -2.33 16.34 -9.43
CA ARG A 190 -3.71 16.27 -8.97
C ARG A 190 -3.95 15.10 -8.04
N ILE A 191 -3.39 13.94 -8.37
CA ILE A 191 -3.47 12.74 -7.51
C ILE A 191 -2.85 13.05 -6.15
N VAL A 192 -1.64 13.64 -6.13
CA VAL A 192 -0.95 14.04 -4.89
C VAL A 192 -1.78 15.03 -4.07
N ASN A 193 -2.40 16.02 -4.71
CA ASN A 193 -3.22 17.01 -4.02
C ASN A 193 -4.52 16.43 -3.44
N ILE A 194 -5.16 15.49 -4.13
CA ILE A 194 -6.36 14.80 -3.65
C ILE A 194 -5.98 13.90 -2.47
N THR A 195 -4.96 13.07 -2.62
CA THR A 195 -4.53 12.11 -1.58
C THR A 195 -4.02 12.81 -0.33
N SER A 196 -3.28 13.92 -0.49
CA SER A 196 -2.76 14.69 0.66
C SER A 196 -3.84 15.29 1.55
N LYS A 197 -5.06 15.47 1.04
CA LYS A 197 -6.22 15.93 1.82
C LYS A 197 -7.06 14.75 2.33
N LEU A 198 -7.33 13.78 1.47
CA LEU A 198 -8.26 12.69 1.74
C LEU A 198 -7.69 11.68 2.74
N VAL A 199 -6.39 11.37 2.64
CA VAL A 199 -5.76 10.35 3.49
C VAL A 199 -5.69 10.76 4.96
N PRO A 200 -5.27 11.97 5.34
CA PRO A 200 -5.33 12.40 6.74
C PRO A 200 -6.75 12.38 7.31
N PHE A 201 -7.72 12.84 6.51
CA PHE A 201 -9.14 12.79 6.92
C PHE A 201 -9.62 11.36 7.19
N MET A 202 -9.34 10.43 6.26
CA MET A 202 -9.66 9.01 6.44
C MET A 202 -8.95 8.41 7.65
N GLY A 203 -7.64 8.69 7.80
CA GLY A 203 -6.83 8.16 8.89
C GLY A 203 -7.32 8.64 10.26
N ILE A 204 -7.59 9.92 10.41
CA ILE A 204 -8.13 10.50 11.65
C ILE A 204 -9.51 9.92 11.93
N GLY A 205 -10.39 9.89 10.93
CA GLY A 205 -11.74 9.33 11.07
C GLY A 205 -11.73 7.87 11.52
N TYR A 206 -10.84 7.06 10.92
CA TYR A 206 -10.70 5.65 11.29
C TYR A 206 -10.18 5.48 12.73
N VAL A 207 -9.16 6.25 13.13
CA VAL A 207 -8.61 6.21 14.49
C VAL A 207 -9.67 6.64 15.53
N LEU A 208 -10.40 7.70 15.27
CA LEU A 208 -11.47 8.17 16.15
C LEU A 208 -12.59 7.12 16.29
N LEU A 209 -13.01 6.51 15.17
CA LEU A 209 -13.98 5.41 15.17
C LEU A 209 -13.47 4.22 15.98
N SER A 210 -12.21 3.83 15.79
CA SER A 210 -11.60 2.72 16.53
C SER A 210 -11.55 3.00 18.03
N ILE A 211 -11.13 4.19 18.43
CA ILE A 211 -11.12 4.61 19.84
C ILE A 211 -12.53 4.57 20.41
N THR A 212 -13.52 5.09 19.68
CA THR A 212 -14.92 5.09 20.12
C THR A 212 -15.42 3.66 20.36
N VAL A 213 -15.15 2.74 19.43
CA VAL A 213 -15.53 1.32 19.58
C VAL A 213 -14.84 0.67 20.79
N ILE A 214 -13.57 0.96 21.01
CA ILE A 214 -12.79 0.46 22.15
C ILE A 214 -13.41 0.98 23.48
N VAL A 215 -13.68 2.27 23.56
CA VAL A 215 -14.24 2.90 24.79
C VAL A 215 -15.62 2.33 25.12
N ILE A 216 -16.49 2.17 24.11
CA ILE A 216 -17.84 1.61 24.31
C ILE A 216 -17.80 0.14 24.73
N ASN A 217 -16.78 -0.61 24.35
CA ASN A 217 -16.66 -2.04 24.63
C ASN A 217 -15.49 -2.36 25.59
N ILE A 218 -15.11 -1.43 26.44
CA ILE A 218 -13.94 -1.59 27.31
C ILE A 218 -14.05 -2.84 28.20
N ASP A 219 -15.26 -3.19 28.63
CA ASP A 219 -15.54 -4.36 29.46
C ASP A 219 -15.39 -5.69 28.72
N LYS A 220 -15.27 -5.67 27.39
CA LYS A 220 -15.13 -6.85 26.54
C LYS A 220 -13.70 -7.07 26.03
N ILE A 221 -12.79 -6.18 26.38
CA ILE A 221 -11.38 -6.29 25.99
C ILE A 221 -10.70 -7.25 26.98
N PRO A 222 -10.09 -8.36 26.49
CA PRO A 222 -9.43 -9.34 27.33
C PRO A 222 -8.12 -8.80 27.94
#